data_df9e83baec4ead0e532736306d863971
#
_entry.id   df9e83baec4ead0e532736306d863971
#
_cell.length_a   1.000
_cell.length_b   1.000
_cell.length_c   1.000
_cell.angle_alpha   90.00
_cell.angle_beta   90.00
_cell.angle_gamma   90.00
#
_symmetry.space_group_name_H-M   'P 1'
#
loop_
_entity.id
_entity.type
_entity.pdbx_description
1 polymer ?
#
loop_
_entity_poly.entity_id
_entity_poly.type
_entity_poly.pdbx_seq_one_letter_code
_entity_poly.pdbx_strand_id
1 'polypeptide(L)'
;MAMFLRKTMSLIALFASVFLHLNAAAQVLPQPDSGSIDRMAHFASQHVDARHVDIWRPPNFEALKAAGQRFNVIYMHDGQMLFDAQTTWNKQAWLVDKTITRLMQSGQIAPTLVVGVWNNGKYRHSEYFPQKHLQHLSPGPRQLLLENALQNKPQADAYLRFLVEELKPAIDQRYPTLKGPANTVIMGSSMGGLISIYAMNEYPHIFGGAAGLSTHWIGGYEANSHIPLAAYVYLRDHLAPPQGHKIYQDHGTTELDALYAPYQNFVNQIIRDKGYKDQGVQANFMTRVFEGTGHNEKAWAARLDIPVLFLLGQ
;
A
#
# COMPACT_ATOMS: atom_id res chain seq x y z
N MET A 1 83.96 -32.94 -8.44
CA MET A 1 83.32 -32.45 -7.22
C MET A 1 82.35 -31.36 -7.63
N ALA A 2 81.06 -31.71 -7.87
CA ALA A 2 80.12 -30.89 -8.59
C ALA A 2 79.24 -30.09 -7.61
N MET A 3 79.14 -28.79 -7.84
CA MET A 3 78.36 -27.86 -7.05
C MET A 3 77.05 -27.63 -7.78
N PHE A 4 75.92 -28.07 -7.21
CA PHE A 4 74.63 -27.87 -7.75
C PHE A 4 74.03 -26.51 -7.34
N LEU A 5 73.83 -25.65 -8.30
CA LEU A 5 73.06 -24.40 -8.15
C LEU A 5 71.52 -24.74 -8.24
N ARG A 6 70.78 -24.52 -7.18
CA ARG A 6 69.33 -24.52 -7.21
C ARG A 6 68.76 -23.14 -7.57
N LYS A 7 68.14 -23.03 -8.74
CA LYS A 7 67.36 -21.85 -9.13
C LYS A 7 65.98 -21.97 -8.47
N THR A 8 65.65 -21.02 -7.61
CA THR A 8 64.29 -20.81 -7.10
C THR A 8 63.51 -19.96 -8.10
N MET A 9 62.49 -20.53 -8.75
CA MET A 9 61.49 -19.79 -9.53
C MET A 9 60.40 -19.32 -8.58
N SER A 10 60.28 -18.01 -8.38
CA SER A 10 59.13 -17.39 -7.70
C SER A 10 57.95 -17.32 -8.66
N LEU A 11 56.89 -18.06 -8.32
CA LEU A 11 55.59 -17.98 -9.00
C LEU A 11 54.80 -16.78 -8.41
N ILE A 12 54.68 -15.72 -9.18
CA ILE A 12 53.80 -14.60 -8.86
C ILE A 12 52.39 -15.01 -9.32
N ALA A 13 51.56 -15.39 -8.36
CA ALA A 13 50.13 -15.64 -8.62
C ALA A 13 49.39 -14.29 -8.74
N LEU A 14 49.00 -13.98 -9.96
CA LEU A 14 48.15 -12.80 -10.27
C LEU A 14 46.69 -13.15 -9.89
N PHE A 15 46.21 -12.67 -8.74
CA PHE A 15 44.81 -12.73 -8.39
C PHE A 15 44.05 -11.69 -9.23
N ALA A 16 43.47 -12.12 -10.34
CA ALA A 16 42.49 -11.34 -11.05
C ALA A 16 41.17 -11.37 -10.27
N SER A 17 40.89 -10.32 -9.51
CA SER A 17 39.59 -10.11 -8.86
C SER A 17 38.57 -9.79 -9.93
N VAL A 18 37.80 -10.80 -10.33
CA VAL A 18 36.60 -10.62 -11.18
C VAL A 18 35.53 -10.00 -10.31
N PHE A 19 35.39 -8.67 -10.37
CA PHE A 19 34.23 -7.99 -9.87
C PHE A 19 33.05 -8.38 -10.76
N LEU A 20 32.28 -9.38 -10.35
CA LEU A 20 30.92 -9.60 -10.86
C LEU A 20 30.08 -8.38 -10.48
N HIS A 21 29.99 -7.43 -11.38
CA HIS A 21 28.92 -6.43 -11.33
C HIS A 21 27.61 -7.18 -11.61
N LEU A 22 26.91 -7.56 -10.56
CA LEU A 22 25.48 -7.87 -10.65
C LEU A 22 24.80 -6.59 -11.12
N ASN A 23 24.61 -6.49 -12.44
CA ASN A 23 23.68 -5.56 -13.03
C ASN A 23 22.28 -5.98 -12.51
N ALA A 24 21.85 -5.43 -11.38
CA ALA A 24 20.46 -5.36 -11.06
C ALA A 24 19.83 -4.61 -12.25
N ALA A 25 19.17 -5.32 -13.15
CA ALA A 25 18.46 -4.70 -14.26
C ALA A 25 17.61 -3.59 -13.66
N ALA A 26 17.91 -2.33 -14.03
CA ALA A 26 17.17 -1.19 -13.52
C ALA A 26 15.71 -1.46 -13.86
N GLN A 27 14.87 -1.66 -12.85
CA GLN A 27 13.46 -1.94 -13.07
C GLN A 27 12.85 -0.76 -13.83
N VAL A 28 12.26 -1.06 -14.98
CA VAL A 28 11.73 -0.07 -15.93
C VAL A 28 10.77 0.87 -15.19
N LEU A 29 10.95 2.17 -15.41
CA LEU A 29 10.03 3.17 -14.89
C LEU A 29 8.68 3.01 -15.58
N PRO A 30 7.56 2.88 -14.84
CA PRO A 30 6.24 2.82 -15.43
C PRO A 30 5.96 4.04 -16.30
N GLN A 31 5.30 3.85 -17.43
CA GLN A 31 4.89 4.93 -18.32
C GLN A 31 3.40 5.21 -18.09
N PRO A 32 3.03 6.24 -17.32
CA PRO A 32 1.63 6.60 -17.12
C PRO A 32 1.05 7.18 -18.41
N ASP A 33 -0.23 6.94 -18.67
CA ASP A 33 -0.92 7.56 -19.81
C ASP A 33 -1.12 9.07 -19.61
N SER A 34 -1.05 9.53 -18.37
CA SER A 34 -1.24 10.93 -18.02
C SER A 34 -0.32 11.33 -16.85
N GLY A 35 0.25 12.51 -16.91
CA GLY A 35 1.18 12.99 -15.88
C GLY A 35 2.59 12.42 -16.02
N SER A 36 3.30 12.35 -14.90
CA SER A 36 4.68 11.85 -14.87
C SER A 36 4.99 11.16 -13.55
N ILE A 37 6.00 10.28 -13.57
CA ILE A 37 6.45 9.56 -12.36
C ILE A 37 7.85 9.99 -12.00
N ASP A 38 8.04 10.39 -10.74
CA ASP A 38 9.34 10.52 -10.09
C ASP A 38 9.58 9.26 -9.26
N ARG A 39 10.67 8.54 -9.52
CA ARG A 39 11.04 7.38 -8.71
C ARG A 39 12.07 7.74 -7.65
N MET A 40 11.75 7.45 -6.40
CA MET A 40 12.72 7.30 -5.33
C MET A 40 13.22 5.85 -5.34
N ALA A 41 14.30 5.60 -6.08
CA ALA A 41 14.84 4.25 -6.26
C ALA A 41 15.50 3.76 -4.98
N HIS A 42 15.15 2.53 -4.54
CA HIS A 42 15.72 1.89 -3.35
C HIS A 42 15.72 2.81 -2.12
N PHE A 43 14.58 3.46 -1.88
CA PHE A 43 14.41 4.32 -0.70
C PHE A 43 14.79 3.54 0.55
N ALA A 44 15.88 3.98 1.20
CA ALA A 44 16.43 3.32 2.38
C ALA A 44 15.53 3.58 3.60
N SER A 45 15.39 2.56 4.45
CA SER A 45 14.63 2.64 5.69
C SER A 45 15.41 1.98 6.83
N GLN A 46 15.23 2.51 8.03
CA GLN A 46 15.72 1.89 9.26
C GLN A 46 14.76 0.81 9.80
N HIS A 47 13.54 0.76 9.28
CA HIS A 47 12.46 -0.08 9.79
C HIS A 47 12.20 -1.32 8.95
N VAL A 48 12.34 -1.20 7.63
CA VAL A 48 12.04 -2.25 6.65
C VAL A 48 13.07 -2.26 5.52
N ASP A 49 13.06 -3.29 4.70
CA ASP A 49 13.95 -3.38 3.54
C ASP A 49 13.69 -2.22 2.56
N ALA A 50 14.77 -1.73 1.93
CA ALA A 50 14.70 -0.67 0.93
C ALA A 50 13.80 -1.08 -0.25
N ARG A 51 13.05 -0.10 -0.78
CA ARG A 51 12.09 -0.33 -1.86
C ARG A 51 11.95 0.86 -2.78
N HIS A 52 11.40 0.65 -3.97
CA HIS A 52 11.01 1.74 -4.84
C HIS A 52 9.75 2.44 -4.31
N VAL A 53 9.73 3.75 -4.48
CA VAL A 53 8.54 4.57 -4.27
C VAL A 53 8.36 5.41 -5.53
N ASP A 54 7.21 5.27 -6.18
CA ASP A 54 6.86 6.00 -7.39
C ASP A 54 5.86 7.10 -7.07
N ILE A 55 6.28 8.34 -7.27
CA ILE A 55 5.43 9.51 -7.04
C ILE A 55 4.86 9.95 -8.37
N TRP A 56 3.57 9.74 -8.57
CA TRP A 56 2.87 10.26 -9.72
C TRP A 56 2.48 11.73 -9.50
N ARG A 57 2.77 12.56 -10.50
CA ARG A 57 2.45 13.98 -10.55
C ARG A 57 1.47 14.23 -11.72
N PRO A 58 0.42 15.06 -11.51
CA PRO A 58 -0.53 15.37 -12.57
C PRO A 58 0.11 16.10 -13.76
N PRO A 59 -0.51 16.12 -14.95
CA PRO A 59 0.07 16.69 -16.18
C PRO A 59 0.49 18.15 -16.05
N ASN A 60 -0.22 18.94 -15.26
CA ASN A 60 0.03 20.37 -15.06
C ASN A 60 0.71 20.69 -13.71
N PHE A 61 1.42 19.72 -13.13
CA PHE A 61 2.03 19.84 -11.81
C PHE A 61 2.88 21.11 -11.64
N GLU A 62 3.79 21.40 -12.59
CA GLU A 62 4.68 22.56 -12.47
C GLU A 62 3.91 23.90 -12.55
N ALA A 63 2.87 23.97 -13.38
CA ALA A 63 2.01 25.16 -13.46
C ALA A 63 1.20 25.36 -12.17
N LEU A 64 0.63 24.31 -11.61
CA LEU A 64 -0.10 24.36 -10.33
C LEU A 64 0.84 24.76 -9.18
N LYS A 65 2.03 24.20 -9.13
CA LYS A 65 3.06 24.53 -8.14
C LYS A 65 3.48 26.00 -8.26
N ALA A 66 3.73 26.50 -9.48
CA ALA A 66 4.08 27.91 -9.73
C ALA A 66 2.96 28.87 -9.33
N ALA A 67 1.70 28.44 -9.44
CA ALA A 67 0.51 29.16 -8.96
C ALA A 67 0.31 29.08 -7.43
N GLY A 68 1.23 28.45 -6.69
CA GLY A 68 1.16 28.31 -5.23
C GLY A 68 0.20 27.23 -4.74
N GLN A 69 -0.31 26.38 -5.63
CA GLN A 69 -1.21 25.30 -5.25
C GLN A 69 -0.47 24.24 -4.41
N ARG A 70 -1.20 23.69 -3.44
CA ARG A 70 -0.75 22.55 -2.64
C ARG A 70 -1.59 21.33 -2.96
N PHE A 71 -1.02 20.14 -2.74
CA PHE A 71 -1.59 18.88 -3.20
C PHE A 71 -2.04 18.01 -2.03
N ASN A 72 -3.20 17.39 -2.20
CA ASN A 72 -3.57 16.20 -1.43
C ASN A 72 -2.59 15.07 -1.76
N VAL A 73 -2.45 14.11 -0.85
CA VAL A 73 -1.59 12.95 -1.06
C VAL A 73 -2.36 11.66 -0.82
N ILE A 74 -2.37 10.79 -1.82
CA ILE A 74 -2.86 9.42 -1.71
C ILE A 74 -1.64 8.49 -1.60
N TYR A 75 -1.47 7.82 -0.47
CA TYR A 75 -0.52 6.72 -0.33
C TYR A 75 -1.19 5.44 -0.81
N MET A 76 -0.61 4.77 -1.80
CA MET A 76 -1.14 3.52 -2.35
C MET A 76 -0.14 2.38 -2.21
N HIS A 77 -0.64 1.28 -1.68
CA HIS A 77 0.13 0.04 -1.58
C HIS A 77 0.27 -0.65 -2.93
N ASP A 78 1.22 -1.59 -3.02
CA ASP A 78 1.52 -2.33 -4.25
C ASP A 78 1.85 -1.40 -5.43
N GLY A 79 2.72 -0.40 -5.18
CA GLY A 79 3.06 0.70 -6.09
C GLY A 79 3.45 0.28 -7.50
N GLN A 80 4.02 -0.94 -7.65
CA GLN A 80 4.38 -1.52 -8.95
C GLN A 80 3.18 -1.87 -9.84
N MET A 81 1.96 -1.90 -9.29
CA MET A 81 0.74 -2.30 -10.00
C MET A 81 -0.16 -1.13 -10.43
N LEU A 82 0.26 0.13 -10.17
CA LEU A 82 -0.68 1.26 -10.20
C LEU A 82 -0.85 1.91 -11.57
N PHE A 83 0.21 2.01 -12.40
CA PHE A 83 0.24 2.94 -13.52
C PHE A 83 0.32 2.28 -14.90
N ASP A 84 1.16 1.28 -15.07
CA ASP A 84 1.53 0.73 -16.39
C ASP A 84 1.46 -0.79 -16.39
N ALA A 85 0.49 -1.34 -17.11
CA ALA A 85 0.30 -2.77 -17.24
C ALA A 85 1.49 -3.50 -17.90
N GLN A 86 2.31 -2.81 -18.68
CA GLN A 86 3.46 -3.44 -19.35
C GLN A 86 4.57 -3.79 -18.34
N THR A 87 4.65 -3.06 -17.23
CA THR A 87 5.65 -3.27 -16.16
C THR A 87 5.18 -4.23 -15.07
N THR A 88 3.89 -4.59 -15.05
CA THR A 88 3.33 -5.48 -14.01
C THR A 88 3.51 -6.96 -14.37
N TRP A 89 3.54 -7.82 -13.34
CA TRP A 89 3.75 -9.26 -13.51
C TRP A 89 2.58 -9.97 -14.22
N ASN A 90 1.34 -9.48 -14.04
CA ASN A 90 0.12 -10.05 -14.60
C ASN A 90 -0.46 -9.25 -15.78
N LYS A 91 0.28 -8.25 -16.26
CA LYS A 91 -0.14 -7.37 -17.36
C LYS A 91 -1.47 -6.64 -17.10
N GLN A 92 -1.76 -6.35 -15.84
CA GLN A 92 -2.88 -5.52 -15.40
C GLN A 92 -2.36 -4.36 -14.55
N ALA A 93 -3.05 -3.22 -14.60
CA ALA A 93 -2.75 -2.07 -13.75
C ALA A 93 -4.04 -1.40 -13.28
N TRP A 94 -3.94 -0.66 -12.19
CA TRP A 94 -5.05 0.12 -11.64
C TRP A 94 -5.39 1.37 -12.46
N LEU A 95 -4.50 1.82 -13.34
CA LEU A 95 -4.66 3.02 -14.16
C LEU A 95 -5.01 4.26 -13.32
N VAL A 96 -4.31 4.42 -12.21
CA VAL A 96 -4.56 5.46 -11.19
C VAL A 96 -4.41 6.86 -11.80
N ASP A 97 -3.42 7.04 -12.64
CA ASP A 97 -3.12 8.27 -13.36
C ASP A 97 -4.30 8.78 -14.19
N LYS A 98 -4.99 7.88 -14.91
CA LYS A 98 -6.19 8.22 -15.68
C LYS A 98 -7.33 8.68 -14.79
N THR A 99 -7.61 7.93 -13.73
CA THR A 99 -8.71 8.23 -12.82
C THR A 99 -8.49 9.55 -12.10
N ILE A 100 -7.31 9.77 -11.51
CA ILE A 100 -7.02 11.01 -10.78
C ILE A 100 -6.99 12.20 -11.72
N THR A 101 -6.39 12.08 -12.92
CA THR A 101 -6.41 13.14 -13.93
C THR A 101 -7.84 13.56 -14.30
N ARG A 102 -8.70 12.60 -14.59
CA ARG A 102 -10.12 12.84 -14.94
C ARG A 102 -10.86 13.57 -13.82
N LEU A 103 -10.70 13.11 -12.57
CA LEU A 103 -11.36 13.71 -11.42
C LEU A 103 -10.87 15.13 -11.12
N MET A 104 -9.57 15.39 -11.29
CA MET A 104 -9.01 16.74 -11.17
C MET A 104 -9.51 17.67 -12.29
N GLN A 105 -9.51 17.21 -13.54
CA GLN A 105 -9.96 18.00 -14.69
C GLN A 105 -11.44 18.37 -14.62
N SER A 106 -12.26 17.49 -14.05
CA SER A 106 -13.69 17.75 -13.82
C SER A 106 -13.98 18.59 -12.56
N GLY A 107 -12.95 18.99 -11.80
CA GLY A 107 -13.11 19.77 -10.57
C GLY A 107 -13.72 18.99 -9.41
N GLN A 108 -13.81 17.67 -9.50
CA GLN A 108 -14.39 16.82 -8.46
C GLN A 108 -13.45 16.58 -7.27
N ILE A 109 -12.14 16.67 -7.50
CA ILE A 109 -11.12 16.64 -6.44
C ILE A 109 -10.11 17.79 -6.66
N ALA A 110 -9.54 18.28 -5.56
CA ALA A 110 -8.44 19.24 -5.59
C ALA A 110 -7.15 18.62 -6.16
N PRO A 111 -6.12 19.44 -6.48
CA PRO A 111 -4.82 18.94 -6.90
C PRO A 111 -4.30 17.82 -5.99
N THR A 112 -3.91 16.69 -6.57
CA THR A 112 -3.58 15.46 -5.84
C THR A 112 -2.32 14.81 -6.41
N LEU A 113 -1.44 14.33 -5.52
CA LEU A 113 -0.31 13.44 -5.82
C LEU A 113 -0.65 12.02 -5.40
N VAL A 114 -0.05 11.05 -6.08
CA VAL A 114 -0.14 9.63 -5.67
C VAL A 114 1.26 9.12 -5.35
N VAL A 115 1.43 8.55 -4.17
CA VAL A 115 2.66 7.93 -3.69
C VAL A 115 2.48 6.42 -3.72
N GLY A 116 2.96 5.79 -4.77
CA GLY A 116 2.92 4.35 -4.97
C GLY A 116 4.07 3.66 -4.24
N VAL A 117 3.77 3.02 -3.14
CA VAL A 117 4.75 2.30 -2.31
C VAL A 117 4.85 0.85 -2.79
N TRP A 118 6.00 0.47 -3.35
CA TRP A 118 6.22 -0.90 -3.80
C TRP A 118 6.22 -1.87 -2.61
N ASN A 119 5.58 -3.02 -2.78
CA ASN A 119 5.69 -4.07 -1.79
C ASN A 119 7.05 -4.78 -1.85
N ASN A 120 7.40 -5.48 -0.80
CA ASN A 120 8.68 -6.20 -0.68
C ASN A 120 8.65 -7.60 -1.36
N GLY A 121 7.61 -7.96 -2.10
CA GLY A 121 7.50 -9.31 -2.66
C GLY A 121 7.46 -10.37 -1.57
N LYS A 122 8.61 -10.91 -1.17
CA LYS A 122 8.73 -11.98 -0.17
C LYS A 122 8.03 -11.64 1.16
N TYR A 123 8.12 -10.41 1.63
CA TYR A 123 7.58 -9.99 2.93
C TYR A 123 6.27 -9.20 2.82
N ARG A 124 5.62 -9.19 1.63
CA ARG A 124 4.36 -8.46 1.45
C ARG A 124 3.31 -8.82 2.51
N HIS A 125 3.09 -10.11 2.78
CA HIS A 125 2.15 -10.53 3.82
C HIS A 125 2.60 -10.11 5.22
N SER A 126 3.88 -10.23 5.54
CA SER A 126 4.45 -9.83 6.82
C SER A 126 4.29 -8.34 7.11
N GLU A 127 4.42 -7.51 6.08
CA GLU A 127 4.29 -6.05 6.17
C GLU A 127 2.83 -5.58 6.13
N TYR A 128 1.94 -6.37 5.50
CA TYR A 128 0.54 -5.95 5.30
C TYR A 128 -0.45 -6.62 6.25
N PHE A 129 -0.04 -7.65 6.99
CA PHE A 129 -0.90 -8.24 8.01
C PHE A 129 -0.84 -7.44 9.31
N PRO A 130 -1.95 -6.84 9.79
CA PRO A 130 -1.99 -6.02 11.01
C PRO A 130 -1.40 -6.74 12.22
N GLN A 131 -0.25 -6.28 12.69
CA GLN A 131 0.55 -7.01 13.69
C GLN A 131 -0.18 -7.20 15.01
N LYS A 132 -0.98 -6.22 15.42
CA LYS A 132 -1.75 -6.29 16.67
C LYS A 132 -2.90 -7.31 16.62
N HIS A 133 -3.37 -7.73 15.44
CA HIS A 133 -4.32 -8.83 15.34
C HIS A 133 -3.76 -10.15 15.90
N LEU A 134 -2.43 -10.35 15.84
CA LEU A 134 -1.78 -11.54 16.39
C LEU A 134 -2.03 -11.76 17.87
N GLN A 135 -2.26 -10.69 18.63
CA GLN A 135 -2.51 -10.77 20.07
C GLN A 135 -3.86 -11.40 20.40
N HIS A 136 -4.79 -11.37 19.46
CA HIS A 136 -6.15 -11.87 19.60
C HIS A 136 -6.34 -13.27 19.00
N LEU A 137 -5.27 -13.86 18.44
CA LEU A 137 -5.28 -15.23 17.95
C LEU A 137 -4.92 -16.20 19.07
N SER A 138 -5.61 -17.33 19.13
CA SER A 138 -5.20 -18.47 19.97
C SER A 138 -3.84 -19.03 19.51
N PRO A 139 -3.07 -19.71 20.39
CA PRO A 139 -1.70 -20.11 20.10
C PRO A 139 -1.50 -20.91 18.81
N GLY A 140 -2.34 -21.93 18.53
CA GLY A 140 -2.22 -22.75 17.33
C GLY A 140 -2.39 -21.97 16.02
N PRO A 141 -3.53 -21.31 15.77
CA PRO A 141 -3.73 -20.44 14.59
C PRO A 141 -2.68 -19.35 14.47
N ARG A 142 -2.24 -18.76 15.58
CA ARG A 142 -1.16 -17.75 15.58
C ARG A 142 0.15 -18.33 15.05
N GLN A 143 0.55 -19.50 15.55
CA GLN A 143 1.77 -20.17 15.12
C GLN A 143 1.72 -20.51 13.63
N LEU A 144 0.63 -21.10 13.17
CA LEU A 144 0.45 -21.45 11.75
C LEU A 144 0.52 -20.21 10.85
N LEU A 145 -0.09 -19.10 11.25
CA LEU A 145 -0.04 -17.84 10.49
C LEU A 145 1.40 -17.29 10.44
N LEU A 146 2.11 -17.29 11.56
CA LEU A 146 3.48 -16.82 11.63
C LEU A 146 4.39 -17.63 10.69
N GLU A 147 4.30 -18.96 10.73
CA GLU A 147 5.14 -19.85 9.93
C GLU A 147 4.81 -19.79 8.43
N ASN A 148 3.52 -19.94 8.09
CA ASN A 148 3.12 -20.18 6.71
C ASN A 148 2.92 -18.88 5.89
N ALA A 149 2.56 -17.76 6.52
CA ALA A 149 2.25 -16.53 5.82
C ALA A 149 3.20 -15.36 6.17
N LEU A 150 3.65 -15.25 7.42
CA LEU A 150 4.40 -14.09 7.88
C LEU A 150 5.92 -14.36 7.97
N GLN A 151 6.43 -15.48 7.46
CA GLN A 151 7.86 -15.82 7.46
C GLN A 151 8.50 -15.75 8.87
N ASN A 152 7.73 -16.01 9.92
CA ASN A 152 8.10 -15.79 11.34
C ASN A 152 8.59 -14.37 11.65
N LYS A 153 8.27 -13.41 10.79
CA LYS A 153 8.74 -12.03 10.89
C LYS A 153 7.57 -11.06 10.62
N PRO A 154 6.62 -10.90 11.55
CA PRO A 154 5.58 -9.89 11.40
C PRO A 154 6.21 -8.49 11.40
N GLN A 155 5.87 -7.65 10.41
CA GLN A 155 6.55 -6.38 10.16
C GLN A 155 5.57 -5.22 9.91
N ALA A 156 4.27 -5.38 10.14
CA ALA A 156 3.30 -4.34 9.83
C ALA A 156 3.57 -3.03 10.59
N ASP A 157 3.88 -3.13 11.88
CA ASP A 157 4.17 -1.93 12.69
C ASP A 157 5.47 -1.24 12.21
N ALA A 158 6.49 -2.00 11.81
CA ALA A 158 7.71 -1.48 11.22
C ALA A 158 7.45 -0.82 9.86
N TYR A 159 6.60 -1.43 9.02
CA TYR A 159 6.19 -0.87 7.74
C TYR A 159 5.40 0.45 7.92
N LEU A 160 4.51 0.54 8.90
CA LEU A 160 3.82 1.80 9.18
C LEU A 160 4.76 2.88 9.71
N ARG A 161 5.73 2.53 10.53
CA ARG A 161 6.78 3.49 10.96
C ARG A 161 7.59 4.00 9.77
N PHE A 162 7.97 3.13 8.84
CA PHE A 162 8.58 3.56 7.59
C PHE A 162 7.72 4.59 6.85
N LEU A 163 6.42 4.34 6.70
CA LEU A 163 5.51 5.27 6.02
C LEU A 163 5.44 6.64 6.71
N VAL A 164 5.31 6.66 8.04
CA VAL A 164 5.00 7.89 8.79
C VAL A 164 6.23 8.63 9.28
N GLU A 165 7.31 7.92 9.63
CA GLU A 165 8.51 8.52 10.21
C GLU A 165 9.57 8.87 9.16
N GLU A 166 9.58 8.18 8.02
CA GLU A 166 10.60 8.33 6.98
C GLU A 166 10.02 8.80 5.64
N LEU A 167 9.07 8.06 5.05
CA LEU A 167 8.58 8.34 3.71
C LEU A 167 7.74 9.63 3.67
N LYS A 168 6.73 9.76 4.54
CA LYS A 168 5.87 10.95 4.52
C LYS A 168 6.65 12.25 4.74
N PRO A 169 7.58 12.36 5.70
CA PRO A 169 8.43 13.54 5.83
C PRO A 169 9.24 13.85 4.57
N ALA A 170 9.78 12.83 3.91
CA ALA A 170 10.54 13.00 2.66
C ALA A 170 9.64 13.51 1.51
N ILE A 171 8.41 13.02 1.39
CA ILE A 171 7.42 13.50 0.42
C ILE A 171 7.04 14.94 0.73
N ASP A 172 6.72 15.27 1.97
CA ASP A 172 6.32 16.61 2.40
C ASP A 172 7.43 17.67 2.28
N GLN A 173 8.69 17.23 2.29
CA GLN A 173 9.84 18.09 2.03
C GLN A 173 10.05 18.34 0.54
N ARG A 174 9.84 17.31 -0.29
CA ARG A 174 10.13 17.36 -1.73
C ARG A 174 9.02 17.99 -2.56
N TYR A 175 7.76 17.87 -2.13
CA TYR A 175 6.58 18.32 -2.87
C TYR A 175 5.72 19.29 -2.05
N PRO A 176 5.00 20.20 -2.69
CA PRO A 176 4.14 21.17 -2.01
C PRO A 176 2.83 20.52 -1.54
N THR A 177 2.91 19.64 -0.56
CA THR A 177 1.78 18.88 -0.03
C THR A 177 0.98 19.65 1.01
N LEU A 178 -0.30 19.31 1.13
CA LEU A 178 -1.14 19.61 2.29
C LEU A 178 -0.86 18.54 3.34
N LYS A 179 -0.24 18.92 4.47
CA LYS A 179 0.36 17.96 5.43
C LYS A 179 -0.61 17.35 6.43
N GLY A 180 -1.81 17.95 6.58
CA GLY A 180 -2.81 17.52 7.57
C GLY A 180 -3.52 16.22 7.20
N PRO A 181 -4.14 15.54 8.19
CA PRO A 181 -4.82 14.27 7.97
C PRO A 181 -5.97 14.39 6.96
N ALA A 182 -6.71 15.49 6.94
CA ALA A 182 -7.80 15.69 5.98
C ALA A 182 -7.36 15.61 4.50
N ASN A 183 -6.08 15.80 4.23
CA ASN A 183 -5.49 15.82 2.89
C ASN A 183 -4.53 14.65 2.63
N THR A 184 -4.40 13.74 3.60
CA THR A 184 -3.52 12.57 3.52
C THR A 184 -4.37 11.33 3.70
N VAL A 185 -4.50 10.55 2.63
CA VAL A 185 -5.29 9.31 2.64
C VAL A 185 -4.43 8.12 2.21
N ILE A 186 -4.83 6.93 2.63
CA ILE A 186 -4.11 5.69 2.35
C ILE A 186 -5.06 4.66 1.78
N MET A 187 -4.64 3.91 0.75
CA MET A 187 -5.49 2.92 0.12
C MET A 187 -4.73 1.76 -0.53
N GLY A 188 -5.45 0.69 -0.74
CA GLY A 188 -4.95 -0.48 -1.45
C GLY A 188 -6.02 -1.56 -1.60
N SER A 189 -5.65 -2.68 -2.23
CA SER A 189 -6.54 -3.83 -2.37
C SER A 189 -6.08 -5.02 -1.55
N SER A 190 -7.02 -5.90 -1.25
CA SER A 190 -6.71 -7.15 -0.57
C SER A 190 -5.98 -6.90 0.76
N MET A 191 -4.81 -7.48 0.95
CA MET A 191 -3.92 -7.18 2.08
C MET A 191 -3.53 -5.70 2.14
N GLY A 192 -3.41 -5.01 0.98
CA GLY A 192 -3.18 -3.56 0.91
C GLY A 192 -4.35 -2.75 1.48
N GLY A 193 -5.59 -3.21 1.30
CA GLY A 193 -6.76 -2.61 1.96
C GLY A 193 -6.75 -2.83 3.48
N LEU A 194 -6.35 -4.03 3.89
CA LEU A 194 -6.26 -4.38 5.31
C LEU A 194 -5.24 -3.51 6.07
N ILE A 195 -4.02 -3.36 5.52
CA ILE A 195 -3.00 -2.51 6.12
C ILE A 195 -3.35 -1.02 6.04
N SER A 196 -4.14 -0.58 5.04
CA SER A 196 -4.61 0.81 4.94
C SER A 196 -5.53 1.18 6.10
N ILE A 197 -6.50 0.33 6.43
CA ILE A 197 -7.39 0.55 7.57
C ILE A 197 -6.60 0.48 8.89
N TYR A 198 -5.66 -0.46 8.99
CA TYR A 198 -4.77 -0.56 10.14
C TYR A 198 -3.90 0.70 10.31
N ALA A 199 -3.34 1.24 9.22
CA ALA A 199 -2.54 2.46 9.23
C ALA A 199 -3.31 3.67 9.77
N MET A 200 -4.55 3.86 9.34
CA MET A 200 -5.39 4.95 9.84
C MET A 200 -5.72 4.76 11.33
N ASN A 201 -5.94 3.54 11.79
CA ASN A 201 -6.21 3.27 13.20
C ASN A 201 -4.99 3.52 14.10
N GLU A 202 -3.80 3.15 13.64
CA GLU A 202 -2.56 3.34 14.40
C GLU A 202 -2.05 4.80 14.35
N TYR A 203 -2.32 5.51 13.24
CA TYR A 203 -1.85 6.87 12.99
C TYR A 203 -2.98 7.81 12.54
N PRO A 204 -4.04 7.98 13.35
CA PRO A 204 -5.21 8.80 12.99
C PRO A 204 -4.87 10.29 12.82
N HIS A 205 -3.79 10.76 13.43
CA HIS A 205 -3.29 12.12 13.27
C HIS A 205 -2.52 12.35 11.95
N ILE A 206 -2.22 11.29 11.21
CA ILE A 206 -1.54 11.32 9.91
C ILE A 206 -2.53 11.07 8.75
N PHE A 207 -3.37 10.04 8.87
CA PHE A 207 -4.29 9.62 7.82
C PHE A 207 -5.74 9.95 8.21
N GLY A 208 -6.35 10.88 7.51
CA GLY A 208 -7.76 11.23 7.71
C GLY A 208 -8.72 10.34 6.94
N GLY A 209 -8.22 9.44 6.09
CA GLY A 209 -9.06 8.49 5.38
C GLY A 209 -8.32 7.24 4.95
N ALA A 210 -9.03 6.11 4.96
CA ALA A 210 -8.53 4.84 4.47
C ALA A 210 -9.53 4.19 3.51
N ALA A 211 -9.00 3.59 2.43
CA ALA A 211 -9.81 2.78 1.51
C ALA A 211 -9.22 1.38 1.33
N GLY A 212 -10.07 0.38 1.52
CA GLY A 212 -9.76 -1.01 1.22
C GLY A 212 -10.67 -1.56 0.13
N LEU A 213 -10.09 -1.83 -1.06
CA LEU A 213 -10.80 -2.49 -2.13
C LEU A 213 -10.60 -4.00 -1.98
N SER A 214 -11.67 -4.77 -2.03
CA SER A 214 -11.62 -6.21 -1.74
C SER A 214 -10.81 -6.51 -0.48
N THR A 215 -11.17 -5.87 0.65
CA THR A 215 -10.37 -5.93 1.89
C THR A 215 -10.26 -7.36 2.42
N HIS A 216 -9.04 -7.83 2.62
CA HIS A 216 -8.73 -9.23 2.92
C HIS A 216 -8.94 -9.62 4.39
N TRP A 217 -10.16 -9.42 4.90
CA TRP A 217 -10.49 -9.71 6.31
C TRP A 217 -10.30 -11.17 6.71
N ILE A 218 -10.38 -12.11 5.74
CA ILE A 218 -10.15 -13.53 5.99
C ILE A 218 -8.67 -13.86 6.26
N GLY A 219 -7.74 -13.01 5.83
CA GLY A 219 -6.29 -13.14 6.05
C GLY A 219 -5.65 -14.40 5.48
N GLY A 220 -6.35 -15.14 4.63
CA GLY A 220 -5.92 -16.38 3.99
C GLY A 220 -6.74 -16.67 2.73
N TYR A 221 -6.48 -17.79 2.08
CA TYR A 221 -7.16 -18.18 0.83
C TYR A 221 -8.39 -19.07 1.04
N GLU A 222 -8.66 -19.45 2.28
CA GLU A 222 -9.79 -20.31 2.66
C GLU A 222 -10.60 -19.64 3.77
N ALA A 223 -11.89 -19.96 3.82
CA ALA A 223 -12.77 -19.49 4.88
C ALA A 223 -12.28 -19.96 6.24
N ASN A 224 -12.15 -19.05 7.18
CA ASN A 224 -11.76 -19.34 8.55
C ASN A 224 -12.41 -18.34 9.51
N SER A 225 -12.45 -18.66 10.79
CA SER A 225 -13.01 -17.80 11.82
C SER A 225 -11.94 -17.10 12.68
N HIS A 226 -10.74 -17.64 12.72
CA HIS A 226 -9.72 -17.20 13.69
C HIS A 226 -9.19 -15.81 13.36
N ILE A 227 -8.79 -15.60 12.09
CA ILE A 227 -8.21 -14.32 11.65
C ILE A 227 -9.26 -13.20 11.66
N PRO A 228 -10.48 -13.40 11.08
CA PRO A 228 -11.53 -12.40 11.17
C PRO A 228 -11.89 -12.02 12.61
N LEU A 229 -12.03 -12.98 13.52
CA LEU A 229 -12.33 -12.70 14.93
C LEU A 229 -11.24 -11.82 15.57
N ALA A 230 -9.98 -12.09 15.31
CA ALA A 230 -8.87 -11.26 15.80
C ALA A 230 -8.96 -9.82 15.27
N ALA A 231 -9.30 -9.66 13.98
CA ALA A 231 -9.54 -8.34 13.39
C ALA A 231 -10.73 -7.62 14.04
N TYR A 232 -11.84 -8.32 14.31
CA TYR A 232 -13.02 -7.73 14.94
C TYR A 232 -12.74 -7.23 16.35
N VAL A 233 -11.99 -8.01 17.17
CA VAL A 233 -11.59 -7.58 18.51
C VAL A 233 -10.70 -6.34 18.43
N TYR A 234 -9.71 -6.35 17.56
CA TYR A 234 -8.86 -5.19 17.34
C TYR A 234 -9.67 -3.94 16.93
N LEU A 235 -10.53 -4.05 15.92
CA LEU A 235 -11.34 -2.92 15.44
C LEU A 235 -12.28 -2.39 16.52
N ARG A 236 -12.90 -3.27 17.31
CA ARG A 236 -13.74 -2.86 18.42
C ARG A 236 -12.98 -1.95 19.41
N ASP A 237 -11.72 -2.25 19.65
CA ASP A 237 -10.95 -1.58 20.69
C ASP A 237 -10.10 -0.40 20.18
N HIS A 238 -9.71 -0.41 18.89
CA HIS A 238 -8.71 0.50 18.31
C HIS A 238 -9.18 1.27 17.07
N LEU A 239 -10.44 1.14 16.64
CA LEU A 239 -10.89 1.90 15.48
C LEU A 239 -10.72 3.40 15.73
N ALA A 240 -10.13 4.12 14.77
CA ALA A 240 -9.97 5.56 14.82
C ALA A 240 -11.32 6.26 15.10
N PRO A 241 -11.35 7.40 15.81
CA PRO A 241 -12.60 8.09 16.07
C PRO A 241 -13.24 8.57 14.77
N PRO A 242 -14.59 8.57 14.65
CA PRO A 242 -15.26 8.95 13.41
C PRO A 242 -15.08 10.44 13.03
N GLN A 243 -14.77 11.30 14.01
CA GLN A 243 -14.57 12.73 13.77
C GLN A 243 -13.26 12.97 13.01
N GLY A 244 -13.38 13.50 11.79
CA GLY A 244 -12.24 13.80 10.93
C GLY A 244 -11.68 12.61 10.17
N HIS A 245 -12.32 11.43 10.27
CA HIS A 245 -11.89 10.24 9.54
C HIS A 245 -12.97 9.69 8.63
N LYS A 246 -12.54 9.13 7.48
CA LYS A 246 -13.39 8.47 6.51
C LYS A 246 -12.89 7.05 6.23
N ILE A 247 -13.81 6.09 6.17
CA ILE A 247 -13.51 4.69 5.83
C ILE A 247 -14.30 4.29 4.61
N TYR A 248 -13.61 3.79 3.60
CA TYR A 248 -14.20 3.11 2.45
C TYR A 248 -13.78 1.65 2.44
N GLN A 249 -14.72 0.74 2.15
CA GLN A 249 -14.38 -0.64 1.83
C GLN A 249 -15.38 -1.26 0.87
N ASP A 250 -14.89 -2.18 0.05
CA ASP A 250 -15.73 -2.90 -0.90
C ASP A 250 -15.28 -4.35 -1.08
N HIS A 251 -16.06 -5.11 -1.84
CA HIS A 251 -15.66 -6.38 -2.41
C HIS A 251 -16.49 -6.70 -3.67
N GLY A 252 -15.96 -7.58 -4.51
CA GLY A 252 -16.70 -8.27 -5.57
C GLY A 252 -17.47 -9.47 -5.03
N THR A 253 -17.94 -10.34 -5.95
CA THR A 253 -18.69 -11.55 -5.58
C THR A 253 -18.19 -12.82 -6.28
N THR A 254 -17.08 -12.72 -7.02
CA THR A 254 -16.47 -13.85 -7.72
C THR A 254 -15.00 -14.01 -7.31
N GLU A 255 -14.38 -15.10 -7.70
CA GLU A 255 -13.00 -15.44 -7.33
C GLU A 255 -12.82 -15.45 -5.79
N LEU A 256 -11.73 -14.90 -5.28
CA LEU A 256 -11.49 -14.82 -3.83
C LEU A 256 -12.54 -13.97 -3.11
N ASP A 257 -13.07 -12.94 -3.77
CA ASP A 257 -14.09 -12.04 -3.21
C ASP A 257 -15.42 -12.75 -2.90
N ALA A 258 -15.68 -13.91 -3.50
CA ALA A 258 -16.84 -14.73 -3.17
C ALA A 258 -16.90 -15.14 -1.68
N LEU A 259 -15.77 -15.13 -0.99
CA LEU A 259 -15.66 -15.45 0.43
C LEU A 259 -15.88 -14.24 1.35
N TYR A 260 -15.91 -13.00 0.85
CA TYR A 260 -15.71 -11.81 1.68
C TYR A 260 -16.95 -11.28 2.37
N ALA A 261 -18.12 -11.46 1.79
CA ALA A 261 -19.36 -10.87 2.28
C ALA A 261 -19.63 -11.11 3.79
N PRO A 262 -19.53 -12.33 4.35
CA PRO A 262 -19.79 -12.54 5.77
C PRO A 262 -18.86 -11.75 6.68
N TYR A 263 -17.60 -11.67 6.33
CA TYR A 263 -16.56 -11.01 7.13
C TYR A 263 -16.68 -9.50 7.05
N GLN A 264 -16.82 -8.95 5.84
CA GLN A 264 -16.98 -7.51 5.66
C GLN A 264 -18.28 -7.00 6.28
N ASN A 265 -19.38 -7.75 6.20
CA ASN A 265 -20.64 -7.36 6.84
C ASN A 265 -20.49 -7.22 8.36
N PHE A 266 -19.72 -8.09 9.00
CA PHE A 266 -19.45 -7.96 10.43
C PHE A 266 -18.58 -6.74 10.75
N VAL A 267 -17.56 -6.48 9.95
CA VAL A 267 -16.74 -5.26 10.05
C VAL A 267 -17.58 -4.01 9.82
N ASN A 268 -18.48 -4.01 8.83
CA ASN A 268 -19.40 -2.91 8.58
C ASN A 268 -20.23 -2.56 9.83
N GLN A 269 -20.68 -3.58 10.55
CA GLN A 269 -21.47 -3.38 11.79
C GLN A 269 -20.59 -2.77 12.89
N ILE A 270 -19.36 -3.27 13.09
CA ILE A 270 -18.43 -2.69 14.07
C ILE A 270 -18.15 -1.21 13.78
N ILE A 271 -17.93 -0.86 12.50
CA ILE A 271 -17.67 0.53 12.09
C ILE A 271 -18.87 1.42 12.43
N ARG A 272 -20.12 0.96 12.15
CA ARG A 272 -21.35 1.69 12.51
C ARG A 272 -21.49 1.83 14.03
N ASP A 273 -21.27 0.77 14.79
CA ASP A 273 -21.35 0.76 16.26
C ASP A 273 -20.34 1.74 16.91
N LYS A 274 -19.24 2.01 16.21
CA LYS A 274 -18.24 3.04 16.60
C LYS A 274 -18.63 4.47 16.22
N GLY A 275 -19.82 4.66 15.64
CA GLY A 275 -20.38 5.98 15.36
C GLY A 275 -20.07 6.54 13.97
N TYR A 276 -19.48 5.75 13.10
CA TYR A 276 -19.35 6.11 11.68
C TYR A 276 -20.73 6.06 11.00
N LYS A 277 -20.96 7.01 10.10
CA LYS A 277 -22.24 7.17 9.40
C LYS A 277 -22.10 6.81 7.92
N ASP A 278 -22.92 5.89 7.43
CA ASP A 278 -22.94 5.48 6.02
C ASP A 278 -24.01 6.19 5.19
N GLN A 279 -24.79 7.09 5.81
CA GLN A 279 -25.86 7.85 5.17
C GLN A 279 -25.86 9.32 5.63
N GLY A 280 -26.46 10.18 4.81
CA GLY A 280 -26.64 11.60 5.11
C GLY A 280 -25.43 12.47 4.70
N VAL A 281 -25.58 13.78 4.91
CA VAL A 281 -24.59 14.79 4.50
C VAL A 281 -23.23 14.62 5.21
N GLN A 282 -23.24 13.99 6.37
CA GLN A 282 -22.02 13.74 7.16
C GLN A 282 -21.56 12.29 7.07
N ALA A 283 -21.91 11.59 5.98
CA ALA A 283 -21.44 10.23 5.78
C ALA A 283 -19.91 10.18 5.73
N ASN A 284 -19.33 9.38 6.61
CA ASN A 284 -17.89 9.17 6.72
C ASN A 284 -17.50 7.68 6.69
N PHE A 285 -18.47 6.82 6.37
CA PHE A 285 -18.29 5.43 6.06
C PHE A 285 -19.00 5.09 4.76
N MET A 286 -18.32 4.37 3.88
CA MET A 286 -18.93 3.84 2.66
C MET A 286 -18.53 2.38 2.48
N THR A 287 -19.51 1.53 2.24
CA THR A 287 -19.27 0.13 1.87
C THR A 287 -20.04 -0.20 0.58
N ARG A 288 -19.44 -1.01 -0.30
CA ARG A 288 -20.03 -1.39 -1.59
C ARG A 288 -19.83 -2.88 -1.87
N VAL A 289 -20.76 -3.45 -2.60
CA VAL A 289 -20.66 -4.78 -3.19
C VAL A 289 -20.76 -4.63 -4.71
N PHE A 290 -19.85 -5.24 -5.45
CA PHE A 290 -19.82 -5.21 -6.91
C PHE A 290 -20.10 -6.59 -7.47
N GLU A 291 -21.35 -6.84 -7.79
CA GLU A 291 -21.82 -8.13 -8.30
C GLU A 291 -21.10 -8.54 -9.59
N GLY A 292 -20.69 -9.80 -9.65
CA GLY A 292 -20.02 -10.39 -10.81
C GLY A 292 -18.57 -9.95 -11.00
N THR A 293 -18.00 -9.10 -10.12
CA THR A 293 -16.59 -8.70 -10.21
C THR A 293 -15.68 -9.56 -9.34
N GLY A 294 -14.43 -9.74 -9.80
CA GLY A 294 -13.43 -10.58 -9.13
C GLY A 294 -12.33 -9.81 -8.42
N HIS A 295 -11.33 -10.58 -7.95
CA HIS A 295 -10.22 -10.12 -7.12
C HIS A 295 -8.99 -9.77 -7.99
N ASN A 296 -9.06 -8.68 -8.77
CA ASN A 296 -7.98 -8.30 -9.68
C ASN A 296 -7.93 -6.80 -9.99
N GLU A 297 -6.79 -6.34 -10.53
CA GLU A 297 -6.52 -4.93 -10.80
C GLU A 297 -7.50 -4.31 -11.78
N LYS A 298 -7.98 -5.06 -12.77
CA LYS A 298 -8.98 -4.57 -13.73
C LYS A 298 -10.31 -4.24 -13.04
N ALA A 299 -10.75 -5.11 -12.13
CA ALA A 299 -11.94 -4.88 -11.34
C ALA A 299 -11.79 -3.67 -10.40
N TRP A 300 -10.63 -3.51 -9.76
CA TRP A 300 -10.36 -2.35 -8.89
C TRP A 300 -10.21 -1.06 -9.68
N ALA A 301 -9.54 -1.07 -10.83
CA ALA A 301 -9.44 0.08 -11.71
C ALA A 301 -10.80 0.62 -12.16
N ALA A 302 -11.74 -0.28 -12.46
CA ALA A 302 -13.09 0.09 -12.94
C ALA A 302 -13.94 0.86 -11.91
N ARG A 303 -13.58 0.81 -10.62
CA ARG A 303 -14.33 1.42 -9.52
C ARG A 303 -13.49 2.36 -8.64
N LEU A 304 -12.26 2.66 -9.05
CA LEU A 304 -11.31 3.47 -8.26
C LEU A 304 -11.79 4.89 -7.99
N ASP A 305 -12.58 5.47 -8.88
CA ASP A 305 -13.14 6.81 -8.70
C ASP A 305 -14.06 6.91 -7.46
N ILE A 306 -14.76 5.85 -7.11
CA ILE A 306 -15.69 5.84 -5.97
C ILE A 306 -14.97 6.12 -4.65
N PRO A 307 -13.94 5.33 -4.23
CA PRO A 307 -13.20 5.63 -3.01
C PRO A 307 -12.46 6.96 -3.06
N VAL A 308 -11.92 7.35 -4.22
CA VAL A 308 -11.22 8.65 -4.36
C VAL A 308 -12.18 9.81 -4.14
N LEU A 309 -13.35 9.79 -4.76
CA LEU A 309 -14.39 10.81 -4.57
C LEU A 309 -14.91 10.82 -3.13
N PHE A 310 -15.10 9.66 -2.53
CA PHE A 310 -15.55 9.58 -1.14
C PHE A 310 -14.53 10.18 -0.17
N LEU A 311 -13.24 9.92 -0.37
CA LEU A 311 -12.20 10.40 0.54
C LEU A 311 -11.83 11.87 0.31
N LEU A 312 -11.72 12.32 -0.95
CA LEU A 312 -11.14 13.61 -1.34
C LEU A 312 -12.10 14.50 -2.18
N GLY A 313 -13.34 14.07 -2.41
CA GLY A 313 -14.35 14.85 -3.15
C GLY A 313 -14.68 16.16 -2.45
N GLN A 314 -14.94 17.18 -3.30
CA GLN A 314 -15.34 18.55 -2.93
C GLN A 314 -16.85 18.71 -3.01
#